data_171587d0b3705f652f96dbf208b40ccf
#
_entry.id   171587d0b3705f652f96dbf208b40ccf
#
_cell.length_a   1.000
_cell.length_b   1.000
_cell.length_c   1.000
_cell.angle_alpha   90.00
_cell.angle_beta   90.00
_cell.angle_gamma   90.00
#
_symmetry.space_group_name_H-M   'P 1'
#
loop_
_entity.id
_entity.type
_entity.pdbx_description
1 polymer ?
#
loop_
_entity_poly.entity_id
_entity_poly.type
_entity_poly.pdbx_seq_one_letter_code
_entity_poly.pdbx_strand_id
1 'polypeptide(L)'
;MLDSIHSARWLVQFGEQDIDFLLFPSSPHRRVHPELERLLSGSGAATFRLVPLARYFALPLWVLDKFANNFFRGSLLRQVIRKFKPSIVHALELQNAGYVSLRALSNQKPKSLKLMVTNWGSDIFWFQRFPKHKAKLQQLLQLADAYSAECERDVVLARNLGFTGQAMPVIPNAGGFSEADFAIPLLDPSERKTIALKGYHGWVGKAKVSLEAVREMAEELQGYKIIVYSANRSVLKLAKQISKQTGLEIETFGKGTMSHKQVLEMFAKSKIYVGLSESDGISTSMLEAMAMGAIPVQTSTACCDEWFGDSGVAVHEITVPAVKNAIREALKLAEDPANAEKNLETIKSRASAEMVKKIALTFYD
;
A
#
# COMPACT_ATOMS: atom_id res chain seq x y z
N MET A 1 1.83 -12.94 -0.22
CA MET A 1 2.88 -13.00 0.83
C MET A 1 2.23 -13.35 2.16
N LEU A 2 2.65 -14.44 2.81
CA LEU A 2 1.97 -14.94 4.03
C LEU A 2 2.16 -14.03 5.26
N ASP A 3 3.22 -13.26 5.30
CA ASP A 3 3.58 -12.33 6.37
C ASP A 3 3.05 -10.89 6.15
N SER A 4 2.33 -10.64 5.04
CA SER A 4 1.85 -9.32 4.68
C SER A 4 0.49 -9.02 5.31
N ILE A 5 0.39 -7.88 5.99
CA ILE A 5 -0.88 -7.34 6.48
C ILE A 5 -1.85 -7.04 5.31
N HIS A 6 -1.33 -6.62 4.15
CA HIS A 6 -2.17 -6.35 2.96
C HIS A 6 -2.83 -7.62 2.44
N SER A 7 -2.08 -8.75 2.38
CA SER A 7 -2.67 -10.06 2.02
C SER A 7 -3.74 -10.49 3.03
N ALA A 8 -3.51 -10.29 4.32
CA ALA A 8 -4.47 -10.65 5.35
C ALA A 8 -5.74 -9.79 5.25
N ARG A 9 -5.61 -8.48 5.16
CA ARG A 9 -6.75 -7.55 5.03
C ARG A 9 -7.56 -7.78 3.74
N TRP A 10 -6.89 -8.13 2.64
CA TRP A 10 -7.58 -8.53 1.42
C TRP A 10 -8.45 -9.77 1.66
N LEU A 11 -7.91 -10.81 2.27
CA LEU A 11 -8.60 -12.09 2.47
C LEU A 11 -9.71 -12.02 3.53
N VAL A 12 -9.57 -11.18 4.56
CA VAL A 12 -10.58 -10.99 5.62
C VAL A 12 -11.95 -10.60 5.03
N GLN A 13 -11.98 -9.86 3.94
CA GLN A 13 -13.21 -9.39 3.29
C GLN A 13 -14.11 -10.53 2.79
N PHE A 14 -13.54 -11.71 2.57
CA PHE A 14 -14.23 -12.87 2.00
C PHE A 14 -14.67 -13.92 3.04
N GLY A 15 -14.44 -13.67 4.33
CA GLY A 15 -14.70 -14.67 5.39
C GLY A 15 -16.14 -15.19 5.47
N GLU A 16 -17.12 -14.42 4.97
CA GLU A 16 -18.55 -14.76 4.97
C GLU A 16 -19.03 -15.35 3.63
N GLN A 17 -18.16 -15.49 2.65
CA GLN A 17 -18.50 -15.99 1.31
C GLN A 17 -18.26 -17.50 1.23
N ASP A 18 -19.06 -18.20 0.43
CA ASP A 18 -18.87 -19.63 0.14
C ASP A 18 -17.73 -19.82 -0.89
N ILE A 19 -16.50 -19.56 -0.45
CA ILE A 19 -15.29 -19.66 -1.29
C ILE A 19 -14.23 -20.50 -0.58
N ASP A 20 -13.59 -21.40 -1.34
CA ASP A 20 -12.50 -22.25 -0.86
C ASP A 20 -11.15 -21.68 -1.32
N PHE A 21 -10.38 -21.13 -0.38
CA PHE A 21 -9.07 -20.54 -0.63
C PHE A 21 -7.93 -21.49 -0.29
N LEU A 22 -7.05 -21.74 -1.25
CA LEU A 22 -5.79 -22.43 -1.02
C LEU A 22 -4.60 -21.46 -1.19
N LEU A 23 -3.95 -21.13 -0.10
CA LEU A 23 -2.87 -20.14 -0.06
C LEU A 23 -1.53 -20.77 -0.42
N PHE A 24 -0.88 -20.24 -1.46
CA PHE A 24 0.46 -20.64 -1.90
C PHE A 24 1.50 -19.58 -1.50
N PRO A 25 2.63 -19.95 -0.84
CA PRO A 25 3.65 -18.98 -0.42
C PRO A 25 4.47 -18.47 -1.61
N SER A 26 4.35 -17.20 -1.93
CA SER A 26 5.12 -16.54 -3.00
C SER A 26 6.44 -15.91 -2.51
N SER A 27 6.55 -15.61 -1.21
CA SER A 27 7.71 -14.99 -0.55
C SER A 27 8.50 -16.01 0.30
N PRO A 28 9.78 -15.72 0.68
CA PRO A 28 10.60 -16.63 1.47
C PRO A 28 10.20 -16.72 2.94
N HIS A 29 9.26 -15.89 3.39
CA HIS A 29 8.90 -15.78 4.80
C HIS A 29 8.17 -17.02 5.30
N ARG A 30 8.64 -17.55 6.44
CA ARG A 30 8.04 -18.70 7.13
C ARG A 30 6.90 -18.30 8.06
N ARG A 31 6.93 -17.04 8.53
CA ARG A 31 5.90 -16.51 9.43
C ARG A 31 4.64 -16.21 8.64
N VAL A 32 3.53 -16.46 9.26
CA VAL A 32 2.20 -16.07 8.77
C VAL A 32 1.76 -14.85 9.59
N HIS A 33 1.12 -13.88 8.96
CA HIS A 33 0.62 -12.71 9.67
C HIS A 33 -0.48 -13.16 10.68
N PRO A 34 -0.55 -12.61 11.91
CA PRO A 34 -1.52 -13.04 12.92
C PRO A 34 -2.99 -13.01 12.45
N GLU A 35 -3.38 -12.00 11.69
CA GLU A 35 -4.74 -11.93 11.11
C GLU A 35 -4.99 -13.06 10.10
N LEU A 36 -3.99 -13.41 9.30
CA LEU A 36 -4.09 -14.55 8.39
C LEU A 36 -4.11 -15.89 9.14
N GLU A 37 -3.40 -16.00 10.26
CA GLU A 37 -3.49 -17.20 11.14
C GLU A 37 -4.89 -17.38 11.72
N ARG A 38 -5.57 -16.28 12.08
CA ARG A 38 -6.98 -16.33 12.52
C ARG A 38 -7.90 -16.86 11.43
N LEU A 39 -7.73 -16.41 10.17
CA LEU A 39 -8.50 -16.93 9.03
C LEU A 39 -8.26 -18.43 8.80
N LEU A 40 -7.00 -18.87 8.90
CA LEU A 40 -6.63 -20.28 8.73
C LEU A 40 -7.16 -21.19 9.84
N SER A 41 -7.46 -20.66 11.01
CA SER A 41 -8.03 -21.38 12.16
C SER A 41 -9.52 -21.14 12.37
N GLY A 42 -10.11 -20.21 11.61
CA GLY A 42 -11.52 -19.84 11.71
C GLY A 42 -12.46 -20.87 11.08
N SER A 43 -13.73 -20.81 11.48
CA SER A 43 -14.83 -21.65 10.98
C SER A 43 -15.92 -20.78 10.30
N GLY A 44 -15.52 -19.84 9.44
CA GLY A 44 -16.44 -19.03 8.65
C GLY A 44 -17.05 -19.81 7.46
N ALA A 45 -17.87 -19.13 6.65
CA ALA A 45 -18.39 -19.69 5.41
C ALA A 45 -17.25 -19.96 4.41
N ALA A 46 -16.26 -19.04 4.32
CA ALA A 46 -15.06 -19.26 3.53
C ALA A 46 -14.12 -20.26 4.20
N THR A 47 -13.56 -21.15 3.40
CA THR A 47 -12.50 -22.07 3.85
C THR A 47 -11.12 -21.52 3.44
N PHE A 48 -10.24 -21.31 4.42
CA PHE A 48 -8.86 -20.90 4.18
C PHE A 48 -7.90 -22.02 4.52
N ARG A 49 -7.15 -22.48 3.54
CA ARG A 49 -6.14 -23.54 3.72
C ARG A 49 -4.78 -23.08 3.22
N LEU A 50 -3.72 -23.49 3.89
CA LEU A 50 -2.35 -23.31 3.42
C LEU A 50 -1.89 -24.58 2.70
N VAL A 51 -1.17 -24.42 1.59
CA VAL A 51 -0.54 -25.58 0.93
C VAL A 51 0.30 -26.35 1.96
N PRO A 52 0.15 -27.69 2.05
CA PRO A 52 0.89 -28.51 3.00
C PRO A 52 2.40 -28.25 2.95
N LEU A 53 3.02 -28.20 4.12
CA LEU A 53 4.46 -27.94 4.28
C LEU A 53 4.96 -26.58 3.74
N ALA A 54 4.04 -25.64 3.40
CA ALA A 54 4.39 -24.33 2.84
C ALA A 54 5.43 -23.57 3.68
N ARG A 55 5.29 -23.61 5.01
CA ARG A 55 6.22 -22.93 5.94
C ARG A 55 7.65 -23.49 5.89
N TYR A 56 7.84 -24.72 5.44
CA TYR A 56 9.15 -25.37 5.36
C TYR A 56 9.82 -25.19 4.02
N PHE A 57 9.09 -25.29 2.91
CA PHE A 57 9.69 -25.22 1.56
C PHE A 57 9.78 -23.79 1.01
N ALA A 58 9.03 -22.81 1.54
CA ALA A 58 8.99 -21.45 1.01
C ALA A 58 10.40 -20.82 0.83
N LEU A 59 11.22 -20.84 1.88
CA LEU A 59 12.57 -20.29 1.82
C LEU A 59 13.54 -21.10 0.94
N PRO A 60 13.68 -22.44 1.08
CA PRO A 60 14.54 -23.23 0.20
C PRO A 60 14.23 -23.06 -1.28
N LEU A 61 12.97 -23.16 -1.68
CA LEU A 61 12.57 -23.00 -3.08
C LEU A 61 12.79 -21.57 -3.59
N TRP A 62 12.59 -20.56 -2.74
CA TRP A 62 12.86 -19.17 -3.10
C TRP A 62 14.38 -18.94 -3.37
N VAL A 63 15.25 -19.55 -2.56
CA VAL A 63 16.70 -19.47 -2.78
C VAL A 63 17.10 -20.16 -4.10
N LEU A 64 16.60 -21.36 -4.36
CA LEU A 64 16.86 -22.09 -5.62
C LEU A 64 16.34 -21.30 -6.84
N ASP A 65 15.20 -20.65 -6.72
CA ASP A 65 14.58 -19.87 -7.80
C ASP A 65 15.34 -18.61 -8.17
N LYS A 66 16.24 -18.08 -7.31
CA LYS A 66 17.14 -16.99 -7.69
C LYS A 66 18.02 -17.33 -8.90
N PHE A 67 18.36 -18.60 -9.04
CA PHE A 67 19.20 -19.11 -10.12
C PHE A 67 18.39 -19.80 -11.22
N ALA A 68 17.14 -20.15 -10.97
CA ALA A 68 16.29 -20.98 -11.83
C ALA A 68 15.04 -20.27 -12.36
N ASN A 69 15.01 -18.95 -12.37
CA ASN A 69 13.89 -18.14 -12.92
C ASN A 69 12.50 -18.64 -12.50
N ASN A 70 12.28 -18.81 -11.20
CA ASN A 70 11.04 -19.30 -10.57
C ASN A 70 10.63 -20.73 -10.98
N PHE A 71 11.56 -21.56 -11.45
CA PHE A 71 11.27 -22.90 -11.93
C PHE A 71 10.67 -23.80 -10.85
N PHE A 72 11.26 -23.82 -9.65
CA PHE A 72 10.87 -24.74 -8.59
C PHE A 72 9.50 -24.39 -8.02
N ARG A 73 9.28 -23.13 -7.60
CA ARG A 73 7.98 -22.69 -7.10
C ARG A 73 6.90 -22.72 -8.18
N GLY A 74 7.24 -22.37 -9.44
CA GLY A 74 6.32 -22.46 -10.57
C GLY A 74 5.89 -23.90 -10.87
N SER A 75 6.81 -24.86 -10.81
CA SER A 75 6.51 -26.28 -11.00
C SER A 75 5.63 -26.83 -9.88
N LEU A 76 5.94 -26.46 -8.62
CA LEU A 76 5.11 -26.83 -7.48
C LEU A 76 3.71 -26.21 -7.56
N LEU A 77 3.60 -24.91 -7.88
CA LEU A 77 2.32 -24.25 -8.08
C LEU A 77 1.48 -24.94 -9.17
N ARG A 78 2.11 -25.32 -10.28
CA ARG A 78 1.45 -26.10 -11.36
C ARG A 78 0.88 -27.43 -10.84
N GLN A 79 1.59 -28.15 -9.98
CA GLN A 79 1.09 -29.39 -9.37
C GLN A 79 -0.08 -29.10 -8.42
N VAL A 80 0.01 -28.05 -7.62
CA VAL A 80 -1.08 -27.60 -6.73
C VAL A 80 -2.33 -27.27 -7.54
N ILE A 81 -2.20 -26.49 -8.62
CA ILE A 81 -3.32 -26.14 -9.52
C ILE A 81 -3.97 -27.41 -10.11
N ARG A 82 -3.16 -28.37 -10.59
CA ARG A 82 -3.69 -29.62 -11.15
C ARG A 82 -4.45 -30.46 -10.12
N LYS A 83 -4.01 -30.44 -8.85
CA LYS A 83 -4.64 -31.21 -7.77
C LYS A 83 -5.88 -30.50 -7.22
N PHE A 84 -5.80 -29.20 -6.96
CA PHE A 84 -6.85 -28.40 -6.36
C PHE A 84 -7.94 -28.01 -7.37
N LYS A 85 -7.56 -27.85 -8.66
CA LYS A 85 -8.42 -27.45 -9.79
C LYS A 85 -9.21 -26.16 -9.52
N PRO A 86 -8.53 -25.05 -9.13
CA PRO A 86 -9.21 -23.80 -8.84
C PRO A 86 -9.85 -23.22 -10.11
N SER A 87 -10.93 -22.45 -9.96
CA SER A 87 -11.49 -21.59 -11.02
C SER A 87 -10.62 -20.34 -11.26
N ILE A 88 -10.02 -19.82 -10.19
CA ILE A 88 -9.20 -18.60 -10.24
C ILE A 88 -7.86 -18.85 -9.54
N VAL A 89 -6.78 -18.40 -10.17
CA VAL A 89 -5.48 -18.18 -9.53
C VAL A 89 -5.30 -16.67 -9.37
N HIS A 90 -5.24 -16.19 -8.13
CA HIS A 90 -5.04 -14.78 -7.84
C HIS A 90 -3.63 -14.51 -7.32
N ALA A 91 -2.82 -13.81 -8.10
CA ALA A 91 -1.48 -13.40 -7.72
C ALA A 91 -1.52 -12.01 -7.07
N LEU A 92 -1.40 -11.97 -5.75
CA LEU A 92 -1.28 -10.73 -4.98
C LEU A 92 0.18 -10.28 -4.99
N GLU A 93 0.51 -9.23 -5.75
CA GLU A 93 1.83 -8.69 -6.09
C GLU A 93 2.45 -9.36 -7.34
N LEU A 94 3.08 -8.54 -8.20
CA LEU A 94 3.53 -9.00 -9.52
C LEU A 94 4.89 -9.70 -9.50
N GLN A 95 5.89 -9.25 -8.72
CA GLN A 95 7.26 -9.75 -8.81
C GLN A 95 7.45 -11.14 -8.22
N ASN A 96 6.81 -11.45 -7.09
CA ASN A 96 6.90 -12.78 -6.50
C ASN A 96 5.72 -13.66 -6.93
N ALA A 97 4.49 -13.29 -6.56
CA ALA A 97 3.31 -14.11 -6.86
C ALA A 97 3.03 -14.18 -8.37
N GLY A 98 3.07 -13.04 -9.06
CA GLY A 98 2.83 -12.97 -10.50
C GLY A 98 3.87 -13.76 -11.31
N TYR A 99 5.17 -13.60 -11.04
CA TYR A 99 6.20 -14.32 -11.80
C TYR A 99 6.20 -15.84 -11.52
N VAL A 100 5.82 -16.27 -10.32
CA VAL A 100 5.61 -17.69 -10.02
C VAL A 100 4.39 -18.23 -10.78
N SER A 101 3.30 -17.47 -10.84
CA SER A 101 2.10 -17.79 -11.62
C SER A 101 2.37 -17.82 -13.13
N LEU A 102 3.14 -16.86 -13.64
CA LEU A 102 3.61 -16.86 -15.03
C LEU A 102 4.35 -18.17 -15.34
N ARG A 103 5.33 -18.54 -14.50
CA ARG A 103 6.09 -19.77 -14.70
C ARG A 103 5.23 -21.03 -14.63
N ALA A 104 4.22 -21.03 -13.76
CA ALA A 104 3.30 -22.16 -13.63
C ALA A 104 2.39 -22.35 -14.85
N LEU A 105 1.93 -21.23 -15.47
CA LEU A 105 0.82 -21.23 -16.43
C LEU A 105 1.22 -20.93 -17.88
N SER A 106 2.41 -20.37 -18.16
CA SER A 106 2.81 -19.89 -19.49
C SER A 106 2.68 -20.94 -20.60
N ASN A 107 2.92 -22.22 -20.30
CA ASN A 107 2.91 -23.27 -21.32
C ASN A 107 1.56 -24.01 -21.41
N GLN A 108 0.76 -24.03 -20.36
CA GLN A 108 -0.44 -24.85 -20.25
C GLN A 108 -1.45 -24.25 -19.23
N LYS A 109 -1.95 -23.05 -19.49
CA LYS A 109 -3.07 -22.51 -18.71
C LYS A 109 -4.36 -23.23 -19.14
N PRO A 110 -5.09 -23.92 -18.22
CA PRO A 110 -6.38 -24.50 -18.55
C PRO A 110 -7.37 -23.42 -19.02
N LYS A 111 -8.22 -23.71 -20.00
CA LYS A 111 -9.22 -22.75 -20.52
C LYS A 111 -10.25 -22.31 -19.45
N SER A 112 -10.53 -23.19 -18.49
CA SER A 112 -11.47 -22.93 -17.39
C SER A 112 -10.83 -22.15 -16.24
N LEU A 113 -9.51 -21.90 -16.25
CA LEU A 113 -8.79 -21.22 -15.19
C LEU A 113 -8.62 -19.74 -15.55
N LYS A 114 -9.13 -18.84 -14.71
CA LYS A 114 -8.83 -17.41 -14.79
C LYS A 114 -7.55 -17.11 -14.00
N LEU A 115 -6.63 -16.34 -14.59
CA LEU A 115 -5.50 -15.74 -13.89
C LEU A 115 -5.80 -14.28 -13.59
N MET A 116 -5.94 -13.95 -12.33
CA MET A 116 -6.03 -12.57 -11.85
C MET A 116 -4.70 -12.13 -11.24
N VAL A 117 -4.28 -10.91 -11.52
CA VAL A 117 -3.07 -10.32 -10.95
C VAL A 117 -3.38 -8.98 -10.33
N THR A 118 -2.93 -8.77 -9.10
CA THR A 118 -3.08 -7.50 -8.37
C THR A 118 -1.73 -6.80 -8.26
N ASN A 119 -1.70 -5.56 -8.69
CA ASN A 119 -0.56 -4.67 -8.54
C ASN A 119 -0.58 -4.00 -7.18
N TRP A 120 0.55 -4.05 -6.47
CA TRP A 120 0.74 -3.36 -5.21
C TRP A 120 1.90 -2.38 -5.28
N GLY A 121 1.63 -1.12 -4.90
CA GLY A 121 2.67 -0.13 -4.77
C GLY A 121 3.51 0.06 -6.03
N SER A 122 4.77 -0.36 -5.97
CA SER A 122 5.77 -0.10 -7.02
C SER A 122 5.82 -1.14 -8.13
N ASP A 123 4.99 -2.17 -8.09
CA ASP A 123 5.14 -3.39 -8.90
C ASP A 123 5.24 -3.14 -10.40
N ILE A 124 4.40 -2.26 -10.95
CA ILE A 124 4.43 -1.92 -12.37
C ILE A 124 5.18 -0.61 -12.61
N PHE A 125 4.84 0.45 -11.87
CA PHE A 125 5.36 1.79 -12.09
C PHE A 125 6.89 1.85 -12.01
N TRP A 126 7.48 1.21 -10.99
CA TRP A 126 8.93 1.20 -10.81
C TRP A 126 9.60 0.13 -11.65
N PHE A 127 9.11 -1.11 -11.60
CA PHE A 127 9.83 -2.26 -12.15
C PHE A 127 9.83 -2.33 -13.68
N GLN A 128 8.88 -1.70 -14.38
CA GLN A 128 8.92 -1.59 -15.85
C GLN A 128 10.15 -0.85 -16.40
N ARG A 129 10.86 -0.08 -15.57
CA ARG A 129 12.10 0.63 -15.94
C ARG A 129 13.26 -0.33 -16.20
N PHE A 130 13.20 -1.53 -15.66
CA PHE A 130 14.25 -2.54 -15.81
C PHE A 130 13.91 -3.53 -16.91
N PRO A 131 14.73 -3.68 -17.99
CA PRO A 131 14.37 -4.49 -19.16
C PRO A 131 13.93 -5.92 -18.84
N LYS A 132 14.63 -6.60 -17.91
CA LYS A 132 14.29 -7.97 -17.49
C LYS A 132 12.93 -8.06 -16.79
N HIS A 133 12.59 -7.06 -15.96
CA HIS A 133 11.30 -6.99 -15.30
C HIS A 133 10.20 -6.60 -16.29
N LYS A 134 10.45 -5.61 -17.17
CA LYS A 134 9.52 -5.20 -18.20
C LYS A 134 9.08 -6.37 -19.08
N ALA A 135 10.02 -7.17 -19.57
CA ALA A 135 9.70 -8.36 -20.37
C ALA A 135 8.85 -9.40 -19.63
N LYS A 136 9.12 -9.63 -18.32
CA LYS A 136 8.29 -10.53 -17.51
C LYS A 136 6.91 -9.95 -17.22
N LEU A 137 6.81 -8.65 -16.96
CA LEU A 137 5.53 -7.96 -16.76
C LEU A 137 4.67 -8.06 -18.01
N GLN A 138 5.24 -7.83 -19.20
CA GLN A 138 4.53 -8.00 -20.48
C GLN A 138 3.99 -9.42 -20.65
N GLN A 139 4.82 -10.45 -20.43
CA GLN A 139 4.38 -11.85 -20.52
C GLN A 139 3.27 -12.17 -19.50
N LEU A 140 3.40 -11.69 -18.26
CA LEU A 140 2.42 -11.90 -17.21
C LEU A 140 1.08 -11.24 -17.55
N LEU A 141 1.11 -9.99 -17.98
CA LEU A 141 -0.06 -9.19 -18.31
C LEU A 141 -0.79 -9.72 -19.55
N GLN A 142 -0.06 -10.20 -20.55
CA GLN A 142 -0.65 -10.88 -21.72
C GLN A 142 -1.33 -12.20 -21.36
N LEU A 143 -0.85 -12.89 -20.31
CA LEU A 143 -1.43 -14.15 -19.84
C LEU A 143 -2.63 -13.95 -18.90
N ALA A 144 -2.70 -12.79 -18.23
CA ALA A 144 -3.71 -12.49 -17.23
C ALA A 144 -5.08 -12.23 -17.86
N ASP A 145 -6.13 -12.82 -17.25
CA ASP A 145 -7.52 -12.59 -17.65
C ASP A 145 -8.11 -11.37 -16.95
N ALA A 146 -7.63 -11.08 -15.70
CA ALA A 146 -8.05 -9.92 -14.93
C ALA A 146 -6.85 -9.23 -14.26
N TYR A 147 -6.94 -7.91 -14.11
CA TYR A 147 -5.92 -7.07 -13.49
C TYR A 147 -6.55 -6.09 -12.51
N SER A 148 -5.96 -5.97 -11.34
CA SER A 148 -6.37 -5.04 -10.28
C SER A 148 -5.22 -4.13 -9.88
N ALA A 149 -5.52 -2.87 -9.62
CA ALA A 149 -4.58 -1.86 -9.15
C ALA A 149 -5.24 -0.92 -8.14
N GLU A 150 -4.43 -0.13 -7.45
CA GLU A 150 -4.87 0.85 -6.47
C GLU A 150 -5.03 2.26 -7.06
N CYS A 151 -4.63 2.46 -8.34
CA CYS A 151 -4.74 3.73 -9.06
C CYS A 151 -4.92 3.51 -10.56
N GLU A 152 -5.55 4.47 -11.24
CA GLU A 152 -5.81 4.45 -12.68
C GLU A 152 -4.52 4.49 -13.51
N ARG A 153 -3.50 5.22 -13.05
CA ARG A 153 -2.17 5.21 -13.68
C ARG A 153 -1.67 3.80 -13.95
N ASP A 154 -1.80 2.91 -12.97
CA ASP A 154 -1.24 1.56 -13.06
C ASP A 154 -2.10 0.66 -13.96
N VAL A 155 -3.40 0.93 -14.10
CA VAL A 155 -4.26 0.31 -15.12
C VAL A 155 -3.81 0.72 -16.53
N VAL A 156 -3.54 2.01 -16.75
CA VAL A 156 -3.02 2.52 -18.04
C VAL A 156 -1.66 1.89 -18.35
N LEU A 157 -0.76 1.81 -17.36
CA LEU A 157 0.55 1.16 -17.54
C LEU A 157 0.43 -0.34 -17.89
N ALA A 158 -0.52 -1.05 -17.27
CA ALA A 158 -0.77 -2.45 -17.61
C ALA A 158 -1.24 -2.60 -19.06
N ARG A 159 -2.16 -1.74 -19.52
CA ARG A 159 -2.61 -1.69 -20.93
C ARG A 159 -1.45 -1.44 -21.89
N ASN A 160 -0.58 -0.47 -21.58
CA ASN A 160 0.60 -0.15 -22.37
C ASN A 160 1.63 -1.28 -22.42
N LEU A 161 1.64 -2.17 -21.42
CA LEU A 161 2.47 -3.37 -21.39
C LEU A 161 1.80 -4.60 -22.03
N GLY A 162 0.63 -4.45 -22.63
CA GLY A 162 -0.03 -5.50 -23.40
C GLY A 162 -1.15 -6.25 -22.67
N PHE A 163 -1.65 -5.73 -21.54
CA PHE A 163 -2.84 -6.29 -20.87
C PHE A 163 -4.10 -6.01 -21.70
N THR A 164 -4.84 -7.07 -22.05
CA THR A 164 -6.10 -6.97 -22.83
C THR A 164 -7.32 -7.50 -22.09
N GLY A 165 -7.12 -8.11 -20.90
CA GLY A 165 -8.20 -8.71 -20.11
C GLY A 165 -9.09 -7.67 -19.40
N GLN A 166 -9.82 -8.14 -18.40
CA GLN A 166 -10.72 -7.31 -17.59
C GLN A 166 -9.93 -6.50 -16.56
N ALA A 167 -9.99 -5.17 -16.63
CA ALA A 167 -9.53 -4.31 -15.54
C ALA A 167 -10.60 -4.30 -14.45
N MET A 168 -10.21 -4.65 -13.22
CA MET A 168 -11.07 -4.56 -12.05
C MET A 168 -11.20 -3.11 -11.60
N PRO A 169 -12.26 -2.74 -10.87
CA PRO A 169 -12.38 -1.40 -10.31
C PRO A 169 -11.18 -1.04 -9.43
N VAL A 170 -10.75 0.22 -9.51
CA VAL A 170 -9.65 0.74 -8.68
C VAL A 170 -10.13 0.94 -7.25
N ILE A 171 -9.51 0.22 -6.33
CA ILE A 171 -9.81 0.29 -4.89
C ILE A 171 -8.52 0.16 -4.07
N PRO A 172 -8.48 0.70 -2.82
CA PRO A 172 -7.40 0.40 -1.91
C PRO A 172 -7.38 -1.10 -1.54
N ASN A 173 -6.33 -1.80 -1.92
CA ASN A 173 -6.22 -3.25 -1.64
C ASN A 173 -6.02 -3.56 -0.14
N ALA A 174 -5.84 -2.54 0.71
CA ALA A 174 -5.65 -2.68 2.15
C ALA A 174 -6.97 -2.78 2.96
N GLY A 175 -8.14 -2.86 2.32
CA GLY A 175 -9.41 -3.18 2.98
C GLY A 175 -10.26 -1.99 3.45
N GLY A 176 -9.86 -0.74 3.19
CA GLY A 176 -10.66 0.45 3.53
C GLY A 176 -10.73 0.79 5.03
N PHE A 177 -11.51 1.82 5.36
CA PHE A 177 -11.67 2.35 6.71
C PHE A 177 -13.01 1.87 7.31
N SER A 178 -12.96 1.38 8.54
CA SER A 178 -14.14 0.92 9.29
C SER A 178 -14.90 2.10 9.93
N GLU A 179 -16.15 1.85 10.33
CA GLU A 179 -16.91 2.84 11.13
C GLU A 179 -16.17 3.23 12.43
N ALA A 180 -15.48 2.28 13.05
CA ALA A 180 -14.67 2.54 14.25
C ALA A 180 -13.50 3.50 13.98
N ASP A 181 -12.93 3.49 12.77
CA ASP A 181 -11.89 4.43 12.37
C ASP A 181 -12.47 5.84 12.20
N PHE A 182 -13.66 5.97 11.59
CA PHE A 182 -14.36 7.25 11.46
C PHE A 182 -14.95 7.78 12.77
N ALA A 183 -15.11 6.95 13.79
CA ALA A 183 -15.57 7.36 15.12
C ALA A 183 -14.47 7.99 16.00
N ILE A 184 -13.22 8.05 15.53
CA ILE A 184 -12.13 8.70 16.23
C ILE A 184 -12.40 10.21 16.31
N PRO A 185 -12.39 10.82 17.52
CA PRO A 185 -12.65 12.25 17.66
C PRO A 185 -11.60 13.10 16.94
N LEU A 186 -12.05 13.97 16.06
CA LEU A 186 -11.21 14.91 15.35
C LEU A 186 -11.05 16.19 16.17
N LEU A 187 -9.81 16.68 16.30
CA LEU A 187 -9.57 18.01 16.84
C LEU A 187 -10.07 19.06 15.84
N ASP A 188 -10.64 20.16 16.34
CA ASP A 188 -11.07 21.28 15.49
C ASP A 188 -9.88 21.74 14.60
N PRO A 189 -10.08 21.97 13.29
CA PRO A 189 -9.02 22.40 12.38
C PRO A 189 -8.24 23.63 12.85
N SER A 190 -8.91 24.59 13.53
CA SER A 190 -8.29 25.80 14.08
C SER A 190 -7.32 25.51 15.24
N GLU A 191 -7.56 24.44 16.00
CA GLU A 191 -6.76 24.04 17.15
C GLU A 191 -5.58 23.14 16.77
N ARG A 192 -5.57 22.60 15.53
CA ARG A 192 -4.51 21.67 15.09
C ARG A 192 -3.19 22.39 14.89
N LYS A 193 -2.19 22.00 15.67
CA LYS A 193 -0.81 22.51 15.59
C LYS A 193 0.22 21.39 15.37
N THR A 194 -0.20 20.24 14.87
CA THR A 194 0.68 19.11 14.60
C THR A 194 0.91 18.95 13.10
N ILE A 195 2.17 18.75 12.72
CA ILE A 195 2.61 18.34 11.38
C ILE A 195 3.11 16.90 11.46
N ALA A 196 2.43 15.97 10.79
CA ALA A 196 2.82 14.57 10.76
C ALA A 196 3.72 14.29 9.56
N LEU A 197 4.93 13.76 9.81
CA LEU A 197 5.89 13.36 8.77
C LEU A 197 6.06 11.85 8.74
N LYS A 198 5.90 11.24 7.56
CA LYS A 198 6.19 9.82 7.35
C LYS A 198 7.70 9.59 7.39
N GLY A 199 8.21 8.95 8.45
CA GLY A 199 9.63 8.75 8.72
C GLY A 199 10.30 7.62 7.93
N TYR A 200 9.61 7.00 6.98
CA TYR A 200 10.19 5.95 6.13
C TYR A 200 11.24 6.55 5.17
N HIS A 201 12.46 6.01 5.21
CA HIS A 201 13.57 6.46 4.37
C HIS A 201 14.35 5.28 3.79
N GLY A 202 14.56 5.30 2.49
CA GLY A 202 15.26 4.26 1.75
C GLY A 202 15.19 4.51 0.25
N TRP A 203 15.13 3.45 -0.55
CA TRP A 203 15.00 3.61 -2.00
C TRP A 203 13.62 4.18 -2.39
N VAL A 204 12.56 3.83 -1.67
CA VAL A 204 11.21 4.38 -1.88
C VAL A 204 11.00 5.66 -1.08
N GLY A 205 10.96 5.60 0.24
CA GLY A 205 10.66 6.75 1.09
C GLY A 205 11.78 7.77 1.16
N LYS A 206 11.47 9.06 1.27
CA LYS A 206 12.43 10.18 1.26
C LYS A 206 12.32 11.09 2.48
N ALA A 207 12.01 10.55 3.65
CA ALA A 207 11.81 11.29 4.89
C ALA A 207 12.90 12.30 5.25
N LYS A 208 14.17 12.06 4.86
CA LYS A 208 15.24 13.03 5.11
C LYS A 208 15.05 14.34 4.37
N VAL A 209 14.49 14.32 3.16
CA VAL A 209 14.18 15.54 2.41
C VAL A 209 13.09 16.35 3.13
N SER A 210 12.06 15.68 3.66
CA SER A 210 11.04 16.35 4.48
C SER A 210 11.63 16.99 5.74
N LEU A 211 12.55 16.28 6.43
CA LEU A 211 13.22 16.82 7.62
C LEU A 211 14.15 18.00 7.31
N GLU A 212 14.86 17.97 6.19
CA GLU A 212 15.67 19.09 5.75
C GLU A 212 14.80 20.32 5.41
N ALA A 213 13.64 20.11 4.76
CA ALA A 213 12.66 21.17 4.54
C ALA A 213 12.17 21.78 5.85
N VAL A 214 11.82 20.96 6.84
CA VAL A 214 11.44 21.40 8.19
C VAL A 214 12.58 22.20 8.86
N ARG A 215 13.83 21.75 8.73
CA ARG A 215 14.99 22.48 9.28
C ARG A 215 15.12 23.88 8.68
N GLU A 216 14.98 24.00 7.36
CA GLU A 216 15.07 25.29 6.68
C GLU A 216 13.86 26.21 6.90
N MET A 217 12.73 25.65 7.37
CA MET A 217 11.51 26.38 7.72
C MET A 217 11.37 26.59 9.24
N ALA A 218 12.45 26.42 10.01
CA ALA A 218 12.35 26.39 11.47
C ALA A 218 11.67 27.62 12.08
N GLU A 219 11.93 28.81 11.56
CA GLU A 219 11.31 30.06 12.02
C GLU A 219 9.80 30.08 11.70
N GLU A 220 9.41 29.65 10.51
CA GLU A 220 8.00 29.60 10.05
C GLU A 220 7.17 28.55 10.81
N LEU A 221 7.84 27.49 11.30
CA LEU A 221 7.19 26.37 11.98
C LEU A 221 7.24 26.47 13.52
N GLN A 222 7.68 27.60 14.08
CA GLN A 222 7.58 27.82 15.51
C GLN A 222 6.12 27.76 15.99
N GLY A 223 5.89 27.06 17.10
CA GLY A 223 4.55 26.81 17.62
C GLY A 223 3.82 25.60 17.02
N TYR A 224 4.41 24.94 16.00
CA TYR A 224 3.96 23.63 15.55
C TYR A 224 4.75 22.52 16.23
N LYS A 225 4.04 21.43 16.57
CA LYS A 225 4.63 20.15 16.95
C LYS A 225 4.85 19.30 15.73
N ILE A 226 6.07 18.82 15.50
CA ILE A 226 6.40 17.92 14.40
C ILE A 226 6.41 16.48 14.94
N ILE A 227 5.62 15.59 14.36
CA ILE A 227 5.62 14.16 14.71
C ILE A 227 6.16 13.36 13.53
N VAL A 228 7.32 12.71 13.73
CA VAL A 228 7.95 11.82 12.75
C VAL A 228 7.65 10.38 13.13
N TYR A 229 6.73 9.74 12.42
CA TYR A 229 6.29 8.38 12.74
C TYR A 229 6.81 7.35 11.72
N SER A 230 6.79 6.07 12.10
CA SER A 230 7.29 4.96 11.28
C SER A 230 8.75 5.15 10.81
N ALA A 231 9.57 5.80 11.63
CA ALA A 231 10.92 6.23 11.29
C ALA A 231 11.96 5.10 11.43
N ASN A 232 12.92 5.06 10.51
CA ASN A 232 14.10 4.24 10.68
C ASN A 232 15.20 4.96 11.51
N ARG A 233 16.21 4.22 11.97
CA ARG A 233 17.23 4.74 12.90
C ARG A 233 17.94 6.01 12.39
N SER A 234 18.19 6.12 11.09
CA SER A 234 18.88 7.29 10.52
C SER A 234 18.01 8.54 10.55
N VAL A 235 16.69 8.38 10.38
CA VAL A 235 15.71 9.46 10.46
C VAL A 235 15.50 9.92 11.90
N LEU A 236 15.43 8.98 12.86
CA LEU A 236 15.35 9.31 14.30
C LEU A 236 16.54 10.16 14.74
N LYS A 237 17.76 9.82 14.30
CA LYS A 237 18.98 10.60 14.62
C LYS A 237 18.92 12.01 14.02
N LEU A 238 18.53 12.13 12.74
CA LEU A 238 18.44 13.42 12.05
C LEU A 238 17.37 14.31 12.70
N ALA A 239 16.19 13.78 12.99
CA ALA A 239 15.11 14.52 13.65
C ALA A 239 15.55 15.09 15.01
N LYS A 240 16.22 14.27 15.83
CA LYS A 240 16.78 14.72 17.12
C LYS A 240 17.85 15.81 16.97
N GLN A 241 18.68 15.71 15.93
CA GLN A 241 19.67 16.73 15.62
C GLN A 241 19.02 18.06 15.23
N ILE A 242 18.01 18.01 14.34
CA ILE A 242 17.26 19.19 13.88
C ILE A 242 16.57 19.86 15.08
N SER A 243 15.86 19.09 15.92
CA SER A 243 15.21 19.64 17.12
C SER A 243 16.19 20.41 18.01
N LYS A 244 17.40 19.88 18.24
CA LYS A 244 18.44 20.56 19.03
C LYS A 244 18.97 21.82 18.36
N GLN A 245 19.08 21.84 17.03
CA GLN A 245 19.64 22.97 16.27
C GLN A 245 18.64 24.11 16.11
N THR A 246 17.36 23.80 16.00
CA THR A 246 16.31 24.77 15.63
C THR A 246 15.39 25.16 16.77
N GLY A 247 15.39 24.39 17.87
CA GLY A 247 14.43 24.55 18.96
C GLY A 247 13.02 24.05 18.66
N LEU A 248 12.78 23.48 17.47
CA LEU A 248 11.47 22.90 17.12
C LEU A 248 11.13 21.69 18.01
N GLU A 249 9.87 21.60 18.43
CA GLU A 249 9.35 20.41 19.10
C GLU A 249 9.18 19.28 18.09
N ILE A 250 10.12 18.31 18.07
CA ILE A 250 10.08 17.14 17.20
C ILE A 250 9.99 15.87 18.02
N GLU A 251 8.84 15.23 17.99
CA GLU A 251 8.62 13.91 18.56
C GLU A 251 8.82 12.82 17.50
N THR A 252 9.38 11.67 17.90
CA THR A 252 9.73 10.62 16.93
C THR A 252 9.30 9.25 17.38
N PHE A 253 8.72 8.48 16.44
CA PHE A 253 8.29 7.10 16.65
C PHE A 253 8.94 6.17 15.62
N GLY A 254 9.58 5.11 16.10
CA GLY A 254 10.21 4.09 15.27
C GLY A 254 9.18 3.26 14.48
N LYS A 255 9.66 2.54 13.47
CA LYS A 255 8.80 1.63 12.71
C LYS A 255 8.18 0.57 13.64
N GLY A 256 6.84 0.44 13.61
CA GLY A 256 6.09 -0.56 14.38
C GLY A 256 5.92 -0.24 15.87
N THR A 257 6.28 0.97 16.33
CA THR A 257 6.10 1.38 17.74
C THR A 257 4.71 1.97 18.03
N MET A 258 4.00 2.42 16.99
CA MET A 258 2.61 2.87 17.09
C MET A 258 1.66 1.82 16.53
N SER A 259 0.55 1.58 17.22
CA SER A 259 -0.57 0.81 16.68
C SER A 259 -1.29 1.61 15.59
N HIS A 260 -2.10 0.93 14.74
CA HIS A 260 -2.90 1.61 13.71
C HIS A 260 -3.82 2.69 14.33
N LYS A 261 -4.50 2.37 15.43
CA LYS A 261 -5.34 3.33 16.15
C LYS A 261 -4.55 4.57 16.59
N GLN A 262 -3.35 4.40 17.17
CA GLN A 262 -2.51 5.53 17.57
C GLN A 262 -2.06 6.40 16.38
N VAL A 263 -1.85 5.79 15.20
CA VAL A 263 -1.54 6.55 13.97
C VAL A 263 -2.75 7.38 13.54
N LEU A 264 -3.96 6.83 13.55
CA LEU A 264 -5.18 7.59 13.24
C LEU A 264 -5.42 8.71 14.26
N GLU A 265 -5.28 8.44 15.57
CA GLU A 265 -5.39 9.46 16.62
C GLU A 265 -4.36 10.59 16.47
N MET A 266 -3.16 10.28 16.00
CA MET A 266 -2.13 11.29 15.64
C MET A 266 -2.61 12.15 14.47
N PHE A 267 -3.12 11.54 13.39
CA PHE A 267 -3.65 12.28 12.25
C PHE A 267 -4.87 13.13 12.60
N ALA A 268 -5.74 12.64 13.48
CA ALA A 268 -6.92 13.39 13.97
C ALA A 268 -6.56 14.73 14.67
N LYS A 269 -5.31 14.87 15.13
CA LYS A 269 -4.74 16.08 15.73
C LYS A 269 -3.79 16.84 14.79
N SER A 270 -3.52 16.27 13.61
CA SER A 270 -2.57 16.86 12.66
C SER A 270 -3.25 17.88 11.76
N LYS A 271 -2.59 19.02 11.52
CA LYS A 271 -3.02 20.04 10.56
C LYS A 271 -2.70 19.58 9.15
N ILE A 272 -1.47 19.09 8.93
CA ILE A 272 -1.03 18.55 7.66
C ILE A 272 -0.30 17.21 7.85
N TYR A 273 -0.28 16.42 6.81
CA TYR A 273 0.55 15.23 6.66
C TYR A 273 1.56 15.41 5.53
N VAL A 274 2.79 14.97 5.70
CA VAL A 274 3.83 15.00 4.67
C VAL A 274 4.39 13.59 4.43
N GLY A 275 4.20 13.07 3.22
CA GLY A 275 4.74 11.79 2.78
C GLY A 275 5.43 11.89 1.42
N LEU A 276 6.72 11.52 1.37
CA LEU A 276 7.50 11.52 0.13
C LEU A 276 7.93 10.12 -0.24
N SER A 277 7.64 9.72 -1.48
CA SER A 277 8.05 8.42 -2.03
C SER A 277 8.40 8.51 -3.52
N GLU A 278 9.44 7.78 -3.95
CA GLU A 278 9.84 7.64 -5.37
C GLU A 278 8.87 6.81 -6.19
N SER A 279 8.11 5.97 -5.52
CA SER A 279 7.19 5.04 -6.16
C SER A 279 6.19 4.49 -5.15
N ASP A 280 4.92 4.56 -5.50
CA ASP A 280 3.83 3.91 -4.78
C ASP A 280 2.65 3.72 -5.75
N GLY A 281 1.71 2.79 -5.45
CA GLY A 281 0.41 2.76 -6.10
C GLY A 281 -0.49 3.83 -5.49
N ILE A 282 -0.74 3.68 -4.18
CA ILE A 282 -1.39 4.67 -3.36
C ILE A 282 -0.77 4.68 -1.96
N SER A 283 -0.60 5.85 -1.37
CA SER A 283 -0.11 5.95 -0.01
C SER A 283 -1.24 5.71 1.00
N THR A 284 -1.26 4.53 1.63
CA THR A 284 -2.21 4.25 2.73
C THR A 284 -2.16 5.34 3.81
N SER A 285 -0.98 5.85 4.14
CA SER A 285 -0.83 6.93 5.13
C SER A 285 -1.44 8.26 4.69
N MET A 286 -1.47 8.53 3.39
CA MET A 286 -2.18 9.69 2.84
C MET A 286 -3.69 9.52 3.02
N LEU A 287 -4.22 8.34 2.68
CA LEU A 287 -5.65 8.05 2.90
C LEU A 287 -6.03 8.11 4.38
N GLU A 288 -5.17 7.60 5.28
CA GLU A 288 -5.35 7.69 6.74
C GLU A 288 -5.38 9.16 7.21
N ALA A 289 -4.49 10.00 6.69
CA ALA A 289 -4.46 11.43 7.00
C ALA A 289 -5.72 12.15 6.50
N MET A 290 -6.16 11.88 5.27
CA MET A 290 -7.39 12.41 4.69
C MET A 290 -8.63 11.98 5.49
N ALA A 291 -8.70 10.70 5.90
CA ALA A 291 -9.79 10.17 6.73
C ALA A 291 -9.89 10.86 8.10
N MET A 292 -8.78 11.38 8.61
CA MET A 292 -8.69 12.11 9.88
C MET A 292 -8.68 13.63 9.72
N GLY A 293 -8.94 14.14 8.51
CA GLY A 293 -9.04 15.57 8.23
C GLY A 293 -7.72 16.35 8.23
N ALA A 294 -6.58 15.68 8.13
CA ALA A 294 -5.29 16.34 7.89
C ALA A 294 -5.09 16.59 6.40
N ILE A 295 -4.61 17.79 6.03
CA ILE A 295 -4.34 18.12 4.62
C ILE A 295 -3.06 17.37 4.16
N PRO A 296 -3.14 16.56 3.09
CA PRO A 296 -2.00 15.78 2.63
C PRO A 296 -1.03 16.59 1.76
N VAL A 297 0.26 16.38 1.99
CA VAL A 297 1.37 16.68 1.08
C VAL A 297 1.98 15.35 0.67
N GLN A 298 1.82 14.98 -0.60
CA GLN A 298 2.25 13.67 -1.09
C GLN A 298 2.93 13.80 -2.45
N THR A 299 3.93 12.96 -2.74
CA THR A 299 4.53 12.90 -4.07
C THR A 299 3.55 12.37 -5.11
N SER A 300 3.50 12.99 -6.29
CA SER A 300 2.67 12.58 -7.44
C SER A 300 2.96 11.14 -7.91
N THR A 301 4.13 10.61 -7.60
CA THR A 301 4.50 9.21 -7.84
C THR A 301 3.65 8.20 -7.07
N ALA A 302 2.85 8.64 -6.10
CA ALA A 302 1.88 7.84 -5.36
C ALA A 302 0.42 8.10 -5.78
N CYS A 303 0.18 8.54 -7.01
CA CYS A 303 -1.15 8.80 -7.59
C CYS A 303 -2.07 9.64 -6.69
N CYS A 304 -1.48 10.59 -5.96
CA CYS A 304 -2.19 11.37 -4.96
C CYS A 304 -3.27 12.28 -5.56
N ASP A 305 -3.04 12.79 -6.79
CA ASP A 305 -3.97 13.64 -7.53
C ASP A 305 -5.32 12.95 -7.81
N GLU A 306 -5.32 11.62 -7.93
CA GLU A 306 -6.55 10.83 -8.11
C GLU A 306 -7.46 10.84 -6.86
N TRP A 307 -6.94 11.27 -5.70
CA TRP A 307 -7.63 11.19 -4.41
C TRP A 307 -8.00 12.52 -3.80
N PHE A 308 -7.08 13.47 -3.70
CA PHE A 308 -7.38 14.74 -3.02
C PHE A 308 -7.70 15.89 -3.98
N GLY A 309 -7.42 15.76 -5.30
CA GLY A 309 -7.66 16.85 -6.24
C GLY A 309 -7.00 18.15 -5.80
N ASP A 310 -7.81 19.17 -5.51
CA ASP A 310 -7.38 20.50 -5.05
C ASP A 310 -7.36 20.64 -3.50
N SER A 311 -7.74 19.61 -2.75
CA SER A 311 -7.75 19.61 -1.28
C SER A 311 -6.52 18.96 -0.63
N GLY A 312 -5.42 18.93 -1.35
CA GLY A 312 -4.10 18.47 -0.92
C GLY A 312 -3.02 19.04 -1.84
N VAL A 313 -1.75 18.74 -1.57
CA VAL A 313 -0.64 19.28 -2.34
C VAL A 313 0.23 18.16 -2.91
N ALA A 314 0.29 18.09 -4.25
CA ALA A 314 1.15 17.15 -4.96
C ALA A 314 2.58 17.67 -5.07
N VAL A 315 3.56 16.86 -4.68
CA VAL A 315 4.99 17.17 -4.85
C VAL A 315 5.50 16.43 -6.09
N HIS A 316 5.81 17.17 -7.14
CA HIS A 316 6.29 16.61 -8.41
C HIS A 316 7.80 16.33 -8.41
N GLU A 317 8.59 17.09 -7.64
CA GLU A 317 10.03 16.92 -7.50
C GLU A 317 10.40 16.77 -6.04
N ILE A 318 11.18 15.74 -5.72
CA ILE A 318 11.60 15.46 -4.34
C ILE A 318 12.86 16.29 -4.01
N THR A 319 12.67 17.60 -3.93
CA THR A 319 13.71 18.58 -3.55
C THR A 319 13.27 19.35 -2.31
N VAL A 320 14.25 19.85 -1.53
CA VAL A 320 13.95 20.64 -0.33
C VAL A 320 13.10 21.88 -0.66
N PRO A 321 13.42 22.68 -1.70
CA PRO A 321 12.60 23.84 -2.06
C PRO A 321 11.15 23.48 -2.43
N ALA A 322 10.94 22.41 -3.22
CA ALA A 322 9.61 21.97 -3.61
C ALA A 322 8.77 21.53 -2.39
N VAL A 323 9.39 20.80 -1.46
CA VAL A 323 8.73 20.34 -0.23
C VAL A 323 8.39 21.51 0.70
N LYS A 324 9.28 22.51 0.83
CA LYS A 324 9.00 23.75 1.58
C LYS A 324 7.77 24.48 1.04
N ASN A 325 7.72 24.67 -0.28
CA ASN A 325 6.57 25.31 -0.93
C ASN A 325 5.28 24.51 -0.71
N ALA A 326 5.34 23.18 -0.85
CA ALA A 326 4.19 22.30 -0.63
C ALA A 326 3.71 22.33 0.84
N ILE A 327 4.61 22.41 1.82
CA ILE A 327 4.23 22.56 3.24
C ILE A 327 3.52 23.91 3.47
N ARG A 328 4.02 25.04 2.91
CA ARG A 328 3.36 26.36 3.03
C ARG A 328 1.97 26.34 2.42
N GLU A 329 1.84 25.77 1.22
CA GLU A 329 0.56 25.65 0.52
C GLU A 329 -0.43 24.79 1.32
N ALA A 330 0.00 23.64 1.83
CA ALA A 330 -0.85 22.78 2.65
C ALA A 330 -1.28 23.44 3.96
N LEU A 331 -0.39 24.20 4.61
CA LEU A 331 -0.75 24.99 5.80
C LEU A 331 -1.82 26.03 5.48
N LYS A 332 -1.73 26.67 4.31
CA LYS A 332 -2.76 27.62 3.82
C LYS A 332 -4.08 26.91 3.49
N LEU A 333 -4.05 25.78 2.80
CA LEU A 333 -5.25 24.97 2.52
C LEU A 333 -5.94 24.52 3.82
N ALA A 334 -5.17 24.24 4.86
CA ALA A 334 -5.68 23.81 6.16
C ALA A 334 -6.32 24.94 6.98
N GLU A 335 -6.33 26.18 6.50
CA GLU A 335 -7.06 27.30 7.10
C GLU A 335 -8.57 27.25 6.74
N ASP A 336 -8.90 26.63 5.60
CA ASP A 336 -10.28 26.41 5.18
C ASP A 336 -10.71 24.96 5.52
N PRO A 337 -11.62 24.78 6.50
CA PRO A 337 -12.12 23.47 6.90
C PRO A 337 -12.78 22.67 5.77
N ALA A 338 -13.30 23.33 4.75
CA ALA A 338 -13.93 22.68 3.60
C ALA A 338 -12.98 21.73 2.87
N ASN A 339 -11.66 22.00 2.87
CA ASN A 339 -10.68 21.10 2.27
C ASN A 339 -10.55 19.77 3.05
N ALA A 340 -10.58 19.82 4.38
CA ALA A 340 -10.59 18.61 5.21
C ALA A 340 -11.89 17.81 5.03
N GLU A 341 -13.02 18.48 4.92
CA GLU A 341 -14.33 17.85 4.69
C GLU A 341 -14.38 17.15 3.33
N LYS A 342 -13.90 17.77 2.24
CA LYS A 342 -13.77 17.15 0.90
C LYS A 342 -12.91 15.89 0.95
N ASN A 343 -11.78 15.94 1.65
CA ASN A 343 -10.90 14.79 1.83
C ASN A 343 -11.62 13.65 2.55
N LEU A 344 -12.31 13.94 3.65
CA LEU A 344 -13.06 12.95 4.42
C LEU A 344 -14.20 12.34 3.59
N GLU A 345 -14.92 13.14 2.81
CA GLU A 345 -15.99 12.66 1.91
C GLU A 345 -15.43 11.74 0.83
N THR A 346 -14.30 12.12 0.22
CA THR A 346 -13.60 11.26 -0.75
C THR A 346 -13.25 9.90 -0.14
N ILE A 347 -12.72 9.87 1.09
CA ILE A 347 -12.41 8.61 1.75
C ILE A 347 -13.67 7.81 2.09
N LYS A 348 -14.72 8.42 2.61
CA LYS A 348 -15.98 7.74 2.92
C LYS A 348 -16.62 7.12 1.68
N SER A 349 -16.61 7.82 0.56
CA SER A 349 -17.25 7.36 -0.68
C SER A 349 -16.43 6.32 -1.46
N ARG A 350 -15.09 6.34 -1.36
CA ARG A 350 -14.21 5.50 -2.20
C ARG A 350 -13.40 4.47 -1.42
N ALA A 351 -13.20 4.67 -0.13
CA ALA A 351 -12.32 3.87 0.71
C ALA A 351 -12.94 3.44 2.05
N SER A 352 -14.26 3.55 2.24
CA SER A 352 -14.90 2.90 3.39
C SER A 352 -14.80 1.37 3.27
N ALA A 353 -14.67 0.67 4.40
CA ALA A 353 -14.55 -0.78 4.42
C ALA A 353 -15.74 -1.47 3.74
N GLU A 354 -16.94 -0.92 3.88
CA GLU A 354 -18.14 -1.42 3.22
C GLU A 354 -18.04 -1.30 1.69
N MET A 355 -17.67 -0.11 1.18
CA MET A 355 -17.51 0.11 -0.26
C MET A 355 -16.41 -0.78 -0.85
N VAL A 356 -15.25 -0.84 -0.20
CA VAL A 356 -14.13 -1.68 -0.65
C VAL A 356 -14.52 -3.15 -0.63
N LYS A 357 -15.19 -3.66 0.44
CA LYS A 357 -15.70 -5.04 0.52
C LYS A 357 -16.68 -5.33 -0.60
N LYS A 358 -17.67 -4.44 -0.82
CA LYS A 358 -18.67 -4.60 -1.90
C LYS A 358 -18.03 -4.77 -3.27
N ILE A 359 -17.01 -3.94 -3.57
CA ILE A 359 -16.29 -4.03 -4.85
C ILE A 359 -15.38 -5.27 -4.87
N ALA A 360 -14.63 -5.54 -3.77
CA ALA A 360 -13.74 -6.70 -3.72
C ALA A 360 -14.48 -8.04 -3.96
N LEU A 361 -15.73 -8.17 -3.51
CA LEU A 361 -16.54 -9.36 -3.72
C LEU A 361 -16.75 -9.65 -5.22
N THR A 362 -16.87 -8.63 -6.06
CA THR A 362 -17.03 -8.81 -7.52
C THR A 362 -15.77 -9.38 -8.22
N PHE A 363 -14.64 -9.48 -7.51
CA PHE A 363 -13.41 -10.00 -8.10
C PHE A 363 -13.44 -11.50 -8.34
N TYR A 364 -14.27 -12.22 -7.58
CA TYR A 364 -14.36 -13.69 -7.66
C TYR A 364 -15.70 -14.21 -8.24
N ASP A 365 -16.51 -13.30 -8.81
CA ASP A 365 -17.73 -13.64 -9.54
C ASP A 365 -17.46 -14.28 -10.92
#